data_118597f8ccd9b69a99d18cbd7023bb93
#
_entry.id   118597f8ccd9b69a99d18cbd7023bb93
#
_cell.length_a   1.000
_cell.length_b   1.000
_cell.length_c   1.000
_cell.angle_alpha   90.00
_cell.angle_beta   90.00
_cell.angle_gamma   90.00
#
_symmetry.space_group_name_H-M   'P 1'
#
loop_
_entity.id
_entity.type
_entity.pdbx_description
1 polymer ?
#
loop_
_entity_poly.entity_id
_entity_poly.type
_entity_poly.pdbx_seq_one_letter_code
_entity_poly.pdbx_strand_id
1 'polypeptide(L)'
;DCMDLASSTGMRLTDCITVLKPRTDILHLEASKTGKEAEWDLSLSQVLPGLLARRRALDADHLMLLSLPSGKPLTLGKLRTRWDTARARAAVKAGIHGDEDAVRAIRAMYLRDARKRAAQKSGSLEEASALLQHSSTRLTERHYGGVRKLKPVG
;
A
#
# COMPACT_ATOMS: atom_id res chain seq x y z
N ASP A 1 8.18 0.36 3.43
CA ASP A 1 7.21 -0.34 4.27
C ASP A 1 5.75 0.09 4.03
N CYS A 2 5.41 1.41 3.97
CA CYS A 2 4.02 1.82 3.73
C CYS A 2 3.52 1.43 2.32
N MET A 3 4.37 1.53 1.31
CA MET A 3 4.06 1.06 -0.04
C MET A 3 3.86 -0.46 -0.07
N ASP A 4 4.74 -1.21 0.58
CA ASP A 4 4.65 -2.66 0.65
C ASP A 4 3.33 -3.08 1.30
N LEU A 5 2.99 -2.45 2.44
CA LEU A 5 1.72 -2.70 3.13
C LEU A 5 0.52 -2.35 2.23
N ALA A 6 0.45 -1.13 1.71
CA ALA A 6 -0.67 -0.68 0.90
C ALA A 6 -0.84 -1.46 -0.42
N SER A 7 0.28 -1.85 -1.07
CA SER A 7 0.24 -2.60 -2.35
C SER A 7 -0.04 -4.09 -2.19
N SER A 8 0.12 -4.64 -0.99
CA SER A 8 -0.19 -6.04 -0.70
C SER A 8 -1.56 -6.23 -0.05
N THR A 9 -2.00 -5.28 0.77
CA THR A 9 -3.26 -5.38 1.51
C THR A 9 -4.41 -4.56 0.94
N GLY A 10 -4.11 -3.61 0.05
CA GLY A 10 -5.11 -2.67 -0.44
C GLY A 10 -5.58 -1.64 0.60
N MET A 11 -4.96 -1.54 1.76
CA MET A 11 -5.34 -0.58 2.81
C MET A 11 -5.26 0.87 2.33
N ARG A 12 -6.10 1.74 2.89
CA ARG A 12 -5.93 3.20 2.74
C ARG A 12 -4.69 3.66 3.48
N LEU A 13 -4.09 4.76 3.04
CA LEU A 13 -2.88 5.30 3.71
C LEU A 13 -3.15 5.68 5.17
N THR A 14 -4.36 6.15 5.48
CA THR A 14 -4.79 6.39 6.86
C THR A 14 -4.77 5.12 7.69
N ASP A 15 -5.31 4.03 7.15
CA ASP A 15 -5.36 2.74 7.82
C ASP A 15 -3.94 2.15 7.98
N CYS A 16 -3.07 2.30 6.97
CA CYS A 16 -1.68 1.84 7.06
C CYS A 16 -0.89 2.48 8.21
N ILE A 17 -1.16 3.76 8.55
CA ILE A 17 -0.43 4.45 9.62
C ILE A 17 -1.08 4.31 10.99
N THR A 18 -2.31 3.79 11.06
CA THR A 18 -3.04 3.60 12.32
C THR A 18 -3.22 2.13 12.70
N VAL A 19 -2.95 1.20 11.79
CA VAL A 19 -3.06 -0.23 12.10
C VAL A 19 -2.06 -0.63 13.17
N LEU A 20 -2.52 -1.43 14.13
CA LEU A 20 -1.69 -1.91 15.24
C LEU A 20 -0.64 -2.91 14.76
N LYS A 21 0.50 -2.93 15.43
CA LYS A 21 1.53 -3.93 15.21
C LYS A 21 1.01 -5.30 15.69
N PRO A 22 0.90 -6.30 14.80
CA PRO A 22 0.37 -7.59 15.19
C PRO A 22 1.39 -8.36 16.05
N ARG A 23 0.88 -9.13 17.00
CA ARG A 23 1.69 -10.04 17.83
C ARG A 23 2.05 -11.32 17.09
N THR A 24 1.17 -11.76 16.20
CA THR A 24 1.34 -12.92 15.30
C THR A 24 1.59 -12.44 13.86
N ASP A 25 1.45 -13.31 12.89
CA ASP A 25 1.49 -12.95 11.47
C ASP A 25 0.11 -12.55 10.92
N ILE A 26 -0.92 -12.52 11.77
CA ILE A 26 -2.26 -12.05 11.41
C ILE A 26 -2.38 -10.57 11.71
N LEU A 27 -2.63 -9.76 10.69
CA LEU A 27 -2.90 -8.34 10.80
C LEU A 27 -4.41 -8.11 10.77
N HIS A 28 -4.92 -7.54 11.84
CA HIS A 28 -6.34 -7.16 11.94
C HIS A 28 -6.51 -5.65 11.77
N LEU A 29 -7.55 -5.25 11.05
CA LEU A 29 -7.93 -3.86 10.85
C LEU A 29 -9.45 -3.69 10.84
N GLU A 30 -9.92 -2.72 11.59
CA GLU A 30 -11.21 -2.07 11.38
C GLU A 30 -10.98 -0.81 10.52
N ALA A 31 -11.55 -0.78 9.31
CA ALA A 31 -11.30 0.28 8.35
C ALA A 31 -11.90 1.61 8.83
N SER A 32 -11.08 2.63 9.01
CA SER A 32 -11.43 3.93 9.60
C SER A 32 -12.60 4.65 8.91
N LYS A 33 -12.81 4.41 7.60
CA LYS A 33 -13.88 5.06 6.83
C LYS A 33 -15.21 4.29 6.84
N THR A 34 -15.16 2.97 6.98
CA THR A 34 -16.34 2.10 6.72
C THR A 34 -16.71 1.22 7.90
N GLY A 35 -15.88 1.14 8.96
CA GLY A 35 -16.05 0.22 10.06
C GLY A 35 -15.96 -1.27 9.68
N LYS A 36 -15.59 -1.58 8.42
CA LYS A 36 -15.45 -2.98 7.99
C LYS A 36 -14.18 -3.56 8.57
N GLU A 37 -14.31 -4.73 9.16
CA GLU A 37 -13.20 -5.51 9.64
C GLU A 37 -12.58 -6.35 8.53
N ALA A 38 -11.28 -6.56 8.59
CA ALA A 38 -10.54 -7.46 7.72
C ALA A 38 -9.30 -7.98 8.43
N GLU A 39 -8.90 -9.18 8.05
CA GLU A 39 -7.68 -9.83 8.50
C GLU A 39 -6.83 -10.22 7.31
N TRP A 40 -5.52 -10.12 7.46
CA TRP A 40 -4.55 -10.59 6.49
C TRP A 40 -3.53 -11.48 7.18
N ASP A 41 -3.34 -12.67 6.64
CA ASP A 41 -2.19 -13.50 6.97
C ASP A 41 -0.97 -12.96 6.22
N LEU A 42 -0.10 -12.28 6.94
CA LEU A 42 1.08 -11.63 6.37
C LEU A 42 2.11 -12.64 5.87
N SER A 43 2.08 -13.89 6.36
CA SER A 43 2.99 -14.96 5.96
C SER A 43 2.77 -15.37 4.49
N LEU A 44 1.57 -15.17 3.96
CA LEU A 44 1.22 -15.48 2.58
C LEU A 44 1.75 -14.46 1.55
N SER A 45 2.33 -13.36 2.02
CA SER A 45 2.92 -12.33 1.16
C SER A 45 4.43 -12.52 1.02
N GLN A 46 4.96 -12.30 -0.19
CA GLN A 46 6.40 -12.33 -0.43
C GLN A 46 7.18 -11.19 0.26
N VAL A 47 6.52 -10.08 0.59
CA VAL A 47 7.18 -8.87 1.11
C VAL A 47 6.81 -8.52 2.55
N LEU A 48 5.63 -8.92 3.03
CA LEU A 48 5.14 -8.54 4.36
C LEU A 48 5.85 -9.23 5.52
N PRO A 49 6.33 -10.49 5.44
CA PRO A 49 7.16 -11.07 6.49
C PRO A 49 8.42 -10.26 6.76
N GLY A 50 9.10 -9.80 5.70
CA GLY A 50 10.28 -8.95 5.83
C GLY A 50 9.96 -7.57 6.41
N LEU A 51 8.81 -6.99 6.07
CA LEU A 51 8.31 -5.76 6.69
C LEU A 51 8.10 -5.97 8.20
N LEU A 52 7.37 -7.03 8.56
CA LEU A 52 7.07 -7.32 9.97
C LEU A 52 8.33 -7.55 10.79
N ALA A 53 9.31 -8.31 10.25
CA ALA A 53 10.61 -8.52 10.89
C ALA A 53 11.34 -7.20 11.15
N ARG A 54 11.42 -6.30 10.16
CA ARG A 54 12.03 -4.97 10.34
C ARG A 54 11.33 -4.14 11.40
N ARG A 55 9.99 -4.25 11.50
CA ARG A 55 9.22 -3.50 12.49
C ARG A 55 9.32 -4.07 13.89
N ARG A 56 9.45 -5.38 14.02
CA ARG A 56 9.71 -6.05 15.31
C ARG A 56 11.12 -5.77 15.84
N ALA A 57 12.09 -5.58 14.94
CA ALA A 57 13.47 -5.30 15.29
C ALA A 57 13.76 -3.83 15.69
N LEU A 58 12.76 -2.95 15.69
CA LEU A 58 12.94 -1.58 16.20
C LEU A 58 13.08 -1.60 17.73
N ASP A 59 14.13 -0.96 18.25
CA ASP A 59 14.40 -0.85 19.70
C ASP A 59 13.32 -0.05 20.43
N ALA A 60 12.74 0.97 19.78
CA ALA A 60 11.70 1.78 20.37
C ALA A 60 10.38 1.02 20.47
N ASP A 61 9.77 1.04 21.64
CA ASP A 61 8.41 0.52 21.81
C ASP A 61 7.41 1.36 21.00
N HIS A 62 6.56 0.68 20.25
CA HIS A 62 5.57 1.32 19.40
C HIS A 62 4.32 0.45 19.21
N LEU A 63 3.17 1.09 19.29
CA LEU A 63 1.86 0.42 19.18
C LEU A 63 1.47 0.19 17.71
N MET A 64 1.73 1.18 16.84
CA MET A 64 1.36 1.11 15.42
C MET A 64 2.39 0.32 14.63
N LEU A 65 1.94 -0.48 13.64
CA LEU A 65 2.84 -1.24 12.77
C LEU A 65 3.84 -0.30 12.06
N LEU A 66 3.37 0.84 11.54
CA LEU A 66 4.21 1.87 10.96
C LEU A 66 4.39 3.03 11.94
N SER A 67 5.55 3.10 12.57
CA SER A 67 5.96 4.17 13.47
C SER A 67 7.22 4.87 12.96
N LEU A 68 7.58 5.99 13.55
CA LEU A 68 8.89 6.61 13.40
C LEU A 68 9.94 5.76 14.15
N PRO A 69 11.25 5.87 13.82
CA PRO A 69 12.30 5.17 14.56
C PRO A 69 12.32 5.50 16.06
N SER A 70 11.79 6.66 16.45
CA SER A 70 11.63 7.06 17.86
C SER A 70 10.42 6.45 18.57
N GLY A 71 9.68 5.54 17.95
CA GLY A 71 8.44 4.97 18.47
C GLY A 71 7.20 5.87 18.31
N LYS A 72 7.37 7.15 17.97
CA LYS A 72 6.23 8.08 17.81
C LYS A 72 5.38 7.71 16.59
N PRO A 73 4.05 7.97 16.65
CA PRO A 73 3.15 7.71 15.55
C PRO A 73 3.57 8.41 14.24
N LEU A 74 3.41 7.71 13.13
CA LEU A 74 3.60 8.28 11.81
C LEU A 74 2.34 9.06 11.41
N THR A 75 2.50 10.31 11.00
CA THR A 75 1.39 11.13 10.49
C THR A 75 1.38 11.13 8.96
N LEU A 76 0.20 11.40 8.34
CA LEU A 76 0.10 11.51 6.88
C LEU A 76 1.02 12.59 6.32
N GLY A 77 1.20 13.71 7.01
CA GLY A 77 2.13 14.76 6.60
C GLY A 77 3.57 14.25 6.53
N LYS A 78 4.05 13.60 7.59
CA LYS A 78 5.39 12.99 7.62
C LYS A 78 5.55 11.88 6.58
N LEU A 79 4.51 11.08 6.37
CA LEU A 79 4.52 10.04 5.34
C LEU A 79 4.68 10.65 3.94
N ARG A 80 3.92 11.71 3.62
CA ARG A 80 4.02 12.43 2.34
C ARG A 80 5.41 13.04 2.13
N THR A 81 5.93 13.74 3.11
CA THR A 81 7.30 14.32 3.02
C THR A 81 8.35 13.25 2.75
N ARG A 82 8.28 12.11 3.44
CA ARG A 82 9.21 10.99 3.22
C ARG A 82 9.05 10.35 1.85
N TRP A 83 7.81 10.24 1.38
CA TRP A 83 7.51 9.77 0.04
C TRP A 83 8.11 10.68 -1.03
N ASP A 84 7.88 12.00 -0.93
CA ASP A 84 8.38 12.97 -1.89
C ASP A 84 9.91 12.98 -1.93
N THR A 85 10.56 12.88 -0.76
CA THR A 85 12.02 12.74 -0.67
C THR A 85 12.52 11.46 -1.33
N ALA A 86 11.88 10.31 -1.06
CA ALA A 86 12.28 9.03 -1.64
C ALA A 86 12.08 9.02 -3.15
N ARG A 87 10.96 9.55 -3.63
CA ARG A 87 10.63 9.69 -5.06
C ARG A 87 11.63 10.58 -5.78
N ALA A 88 11.98 11.73 -5.20
CA ALA A 88 13.00 12.63 -5.76
C ALA A 88 14.37 11.95 -5.88
N ARG A 89 14.81 11.25 -4.82
CA ARG A 89 16.08 10.49 -4.84
C ARG A 89 16.07 9.37 -5.88
N ALA A 90 14.97 8.64 -6.02
CA ALA A 90 14.84 7.59 -7.02
C ALA A 90 14.90 8.16 -8.44
N ALA A 91 14.25 9.29 -8.72
CA ALA A 91 14.29 9.96 -10.00
C ALA A 91 15.71 10.45 -10.34
N VAL A 92 16.45 11.03 -9.38
CA VAL A 92 17.86 11.41 -9.57
C VAL A 92 18.71 10.19 -9.89
N LYS A 93 18.54 9.09 -9.16
CA LYS A 93 19.28 7.85 -9.41
C LYS A 93 19.02 7.30 -10.83
N ALA A 94 17.77 7.29 -11.27
CA ALA A 94 17.44 6.88 -12.65
C ALA A 94 18.08 7.80 -13.71
N GLY A 95 18.09 9.13 -13.47
CA GLY A 95 18.74 10.10 -14.35
C GLY A 95 20.26 9.91 -14.48
N ILE A 96 20.94 9.54 -13.39
CA ILE A 96 22.38 9.22 -13.41
C ILE A 96 22.66 8.04 -14.35
N HIS A 97 21.75 7.09 -14.47
CA HIS A 97 21.85 5.95 -15.39
C HIS A 97 21.30 6.25 -16.79
N GLY A 98 20.91 7.49 -17.10
CA GLY A 98 20.39 7.89 -18.39
C GLY A 98 18.97 7.38 -18.71
N ASP A 99 18.24 6.87 -17.74
CA ASP A 99 16.89 6.32 -17.92
C ASP A 99 15.82 7.40 -17.75
N GLU A 100 15.63 8.22 -18.79
CA GLU A 100 14.67 9.33 -18.79
C GLU A 100 13.21 8.84 -18.71
N ASP A 101 12.90 7.65 -19.21
CA ASP A 101 11.57 7.05 -19.09
C ASP A 101 11.27 6.69 -17.65
N ALA A 102 12.21 6.07 -16.95
CA ALA A 102 12.09 5.80 -15.52
C ALA A 102 11.98 7.10 -14.70
N VAL A 103 12.75 8.14 -15.03
CA VAL A 103 12.64 9.46 -14.38
C VAL A 103 11.22 10.01 -14.48
N ARG A 104 10.64 10.00 -15.68
CA ARG A 104 9.26 10.47 -15.91
C ARG A 104 8.25 9.62 -15.14
N ALA A 105 8.36 8.29 -15.23
CA ALA A 105 7.48 7.36 -14.52
C ALA A 105 7.54 7.56 -13.00
N ILE A 106 8.74 7.66 -12.42
CA ILE A 106 8.95 7.86 -10.98
C ILE A 106 8.34 9.20 -10.53
N ARG A 107 8.56 10.27 -11.27
CA ARG A 107 7.99 11.60 -10.95
C ARG A 107 6.46 11.62 -10.99
N ALA A 108 5.85 10.81 -11.86
CA ALA A 108 4.39 10.69 -11.97
C ALA A 108 3.75 9.80 -10.88
N MET A 109 4.54 9.06 -10.10
CA MET A 109 4.03 8.17 -9.06
C MET A 109 3.42 8.94 -7.89
N TYR A 110 2.27 8.50 -7.41
CA TYR A 110 1.66 8.94 -6.15
C TYR A 110 1.62 7.78 -5.15
N LEU A 111 1.80 8.08 -3.87
CA LEU A 111 1.77 7.06 -2.82
C LEU A 111 0.41 6.30 -2.78
N ARG A 112 -0.70 6.98 -3.10
CA ARG A 112 -2.03 6.36 -3.22
C ARG A 112 -2.12 5.29 -4.31
N ASP A 113 -1.21 5.32 -5.31
CA ASP A 113 -1.20 4.34 -6.41
C ASP A 113 -0.79 2.95 -5.93
N ALA A 114 -0.15 2.83 -4.76
CA ALA A 114 0.13 1.55 -4.12
C ALA A 114 -1.16 0.74 -3.90
N ARG A 115 -2.25 1.39 -3.44
CA ARG A 115 -3.55 0.75 -3.28
C ARG A 115 -4.18 0.36 -4.64
N LYS A 116 -4.01 1.18 -5.68
CA LYS A 116 -4.43 0.85 -7.04
C LYS A 116 -3.71 -0.40 -7.55
N ARG A 117 -2.42 -0.51 -7.26
CA ARG A 117 -1.61 -1.67 -7.61
C ARG A 117 -2.11 -2.96 -6.95
N ALA A 118 -2.56 -2.89 -5.68
CA ALA A 118 -3.16 -4.04 -5.01
C ALA A 118 -4.39 -4.56 -5.77
N ALA A 119 -5.30 -3.65 -6.15
CA ALA A 119 -6.47 -4.01 -6.94
C ALA A 119 -6.13 -4.60 -8.32
N GLN A 120 -5.10 -4.07 -8.98
CA GLN A 120 -4.68 -4.57 -10.29
C GLN A 120 -4.02 -5.95 -10.24
N LYS A 121 -3.48 -6.35 -9.08
CA LYS A 121 -2.88 -7.67 -8.86
C LYS A 121 -3.90 -8.73 -8.43
N SER A 122 -5.11 -8.34 -8.06
CA SER A 122 -6.18 -9.28 -7.72
C SER A 122 -6.62 -10.06 -8.97
N GLY A 123 -7.01 -11.31 -8.78
CA GLY A 123 -7.39 -12.21 -9.88
C GLY A 123 -8.73 -11.87 -10.51
N SER A 124 -9.64 -11.21 -9.75
CA SER A 124 -10.96 -10.81 -10.21
C SER A 124 -11.38 -9.44 -9.68
N LEU A 125 -12.46 -8.88 -10.23
CA LEU A 125 -13.06 -7.64 -9.76
C LEU A 125 -13.65 -7.79 -8.35
N GLU A 126 -14.18 -8.95 -8.05
CA GLU A 126 -14.75 -9.33 -6.76
C GLU A 126 -13.65 -9.38 -5.70
N GLU A 127 -12.53 -10.05 -5.99
CA GLU A 127 -11.35 -10.08 -5.11
C GLU A 127 -10.77 -8.68 -4.90
N ALA A 128 -10.64 -7.88 -5.96
CA ALA A 128 -10.21 -6.49 -5.85
C ALA A 128 -11.15 -5.67 -4.96
N SER A 129 -12.46 -5.85 -5.10
CA SER A 129 -13.47 -5.15 -4.30
C SER A 129 -13.40 -5.55 -2.83
N ALA A 130 -13.23 -6.85 -2.55
CA ALA A 130 -13.07 -7.38 -1.21
C ALA A 130 -11.78 -6.84 -0.57
N LEU A 131 -10.65 -6.93 -1.27
CA LEU A 131 -9.35 -6.43 -0.82
C LEU A 131 -9.38 -4.94 -0.49
N LEU A 132 -10.07 -4.15 -1.33
CA LEU A 132 -10.24 -2.71 -1.13
C LEU A 132 -11.34 -2.37 -0.12
N GLN A 133 -12.08 -3.35 0.40
CA GLN A 133 -13.21 -3.14 1.31
C GLN A 133 -14.24 -2.16 0.74
N HIS A 134 -14.49 -2.21 -0.57
CA HIS A 134 -15.51 -1.40 -1.20
C HIS A 134 -16.92 -1.91 -0.85
N SER A 135 -17.90 -1.01 -0.84
CA SER A 135 -19.30 -1.37 -0.61
C SER A 135 -19.92 -2.07 -1.82
N SER A 136 -19.33 -1.90 -3.01
CA SER A 136 -19.76 -2.56 -4.24
C SER A 136 -18.61 -2.71 -5.24
N THR A 137 -18.69 -3.74 -6.09
CA THR A 137 -17.75 -3.95 -7.20
C THR A 137 -17.76 -2.81 -8.22
N ARG A 138 -18.90 -2.13 -8.39
CA ARG A 138 -19.05 -0.96 -9.28
C ARG A 138 -18.10 0.17 -8.92
N LEU A 139 -17.85 0.40 -7.62
CA LEU A 139 -16.84 1.38 -7.17
C LEU A 139 -15.43 0.95 -7.57
N THR A 140 -15.12 -0.34 -7.45
CA THR A 140 -13.83 -0.88 -7.85
C THR A 140 -13.63 -0.77 -9.36
N GLU A 141 -14.62 -1.14 -10.15
CA GLU A 141 -14.61 -1.01 -11.61
C GLU A 141 -14.36 0.44 -12.04
N ARG A 142 -15.10 1.40 -11.47
CA ARG A 142 -14.99 2.83 -11.79
C ARG A 142 -13.60 3.42 -11.51
N HIS A 143 -12.96 3.01 -10.42
CA HIS A 143 -11.72 3.63 -9.97
C HIS A 143 -10.46 2.85 -10.32
N TYR A 144 -10.59 1.54 -10.55
CA TYR A 144 -9.44 0.63 -10.70
C TYR A 144 -9.54 -0.32 -11.90
N GLY A 145 -10.69 -0.41 -12.57
CA GLY A 145 -10.96 -1.37 -13.65
C GLY A 145 -10.15 -1.16 -14.94
N GLY A 146 -9.50 -0.02 -15.13
CA GLY A 146 -8.73 0.27 -16.33
C GLY A 146 -9.60 0.32 -17.61
N VAL A 147 -8.96 0.24 -18.77
CA VAL A 147 -9.66 0.14 -20.07
C VAL A 147 -10.11 -1.29 -20.30
N ARG A 148 -11.41 -1.52 -20.49
CA ARG A 148 -11.94 -2.84 -20.85
C ARG A 148 -11.35 -3.31 -22.18
N LYS A 149 -10.69 -4.46 -22.16
CA LYS A 149 -10.34 -5.17 -23.38
C LYS A 149 -11.56 -5.94 -23.84
N LEU A 150 -12.26 -5.43 -24.85
CA LEU A 150 -13.40 -6.11 -25.46
C LEU A 150 -12.88 -7.06 -26.53
N LYS A 151 -13.44 -8.29 -26.57
CA LYS A 151 -13.25 -9.19 -27.72
C LYS A 151 -14.31 -8.81 -28.76
N PRO A 152 -13.92 -8.55 -30.03
CA PRO A 152 -14.92 -8.38 -31.08
C PRO A 152 -15.71 -9.68 -31.26
N VAL A 153 -17.00 -9.55 -31.47
CA VAL A 153 -17.86 -10.65 -31.90
C VAL A 153 -17.83 -10.66 -33.41
N GLY A 154 -17.40 -11.76 -34.01
CA GLY A 154 -17.38 -12.01 -35.44
C GLY A 154 -18.27 -13.18 -35.75
#